data_7587a43508b851830d650ba44ef3604f
#
_entry.id   7587a43508b851830d650ba44ef3604f
#
_cell.length_a   1.000
_cell.length_b   1.000
_cell.length_c   1.000
_cell.angle_alpha   90.00
_cell.angle_beta   90.00
_cell.angle_gamma   90.00
#
_symmetry.space_group_name_H-M   'P 1'
#
loop_
_entity.id
_entity.type
_entity.pdbx_description
1 polymer ?
#
loop_
_entity_poly.entity_id
_entity_poly.type
_entity_poly.pdbx_seq_one_letter_code
_entity_poly.pdbx_strand_id
1 'polypeptide(L)'
;MTVEEIFKELSAHMIKGVMMHEQMADYYDFLSLRGYKRMHEYHMHCEMKSLRKLHRYFINHFNRLVEEDSFENPDIIPSSWYRYTRQDVDINTKRSAVKTGIEKWVSWEEETKSLYEKMYGELMSIGEVAAAKKICCFIHDVDCELKWARRKHLDLMVSDYSIGYILGCQDHLHDWYMEKMG
;
A
#
# COMPACT_ATOMS: atom_id res chain seq x y z
N MET A 1 0.44 24.70 -6.96
CA MET A 1 1.45 24.20 -6.00
C MET A 1 2.84 24.43 -6.53
N THR A 2 3.85 24.64 -5.68
CA THR A 2 5.26 24.62 -6.07
C THR A 2 5.75 23.19 -6.26
N VAL A 3 6.89 23.01 -6.92
CA VAL A 3 7.51 21.67 -7.08
C VAL A 3 7.82 21.05 -5.73
N GLU A 4 8.35 21.85 -4.80
CA GLU A 4 8.67 21.42 -3.45
C GLU A 4 7.44 20.89 -2.68
N GLU A 5 6.33 21.63 -2.76
CA GLU A 5 5.07 21.23 -2.13
C GLU A 5 4.53 19.92 -2.71
N ILE A 6 4.63 19.74 -4.03
CA ILE A 6 4.20 18.51 -4.71
C ILE A 6 5.03 17.30 -4.24
N PHE A 7 6.37 17.45 -4.23
CA PHE A 7 7.23 16.35 -3.83
C PHE A 7 7.14 16.03 -2.34
N LYS A 8 6.89 17.04 -1.50
CA LYS A 8 6.60 16.87 -0.07
C LYS A 8 5.32 16.08 0.16
N GLU A 9 4.21 16.44 -0.53
CA GLU A 9 2.93 15.72 -0.44
C GLU A 9 3.06 14.27 -0.94
N LEU A 10 3.76 14.04 -2.05
CA LEU A 10 4.04 12.71 -2.57
C LEU A 10 4.87 11.87 -1.59
N SER A 11 5.92 12.46 -1.00
CA SER A 11 6.76 11.78 -0.01
C SER A 11 5.96 11.36 1.21
N ALA A 12 5.17 12.29 1.78
CA ALA A 12 4.33 12.02 2.94
C ALA A 12 3.31 10.90 2.65
N HIS A 13 2.70 10.90 1.47
CA HIS A 13 1.77 9.85 1.06
C HIS A 13 2.46 8.47 0.93
N MET A 14 3.64 8.41 0.28
CA MET A 14 4.40 7.16 0.15
C MET A 14 4.85 6.62 1.51
N ILE A 15 5.28 7.48 2.45
CA ILE A 15 5.61 7.08 3.82
C ILE A 15 4.37 6.49 4.52
N LYS A 16 3.20 7.12 4.35
CA LYS A 16 1.93 6.59 4.87
C LYS A 16 1.60 5.22 4.27
N GLY A 17 1.89 4.98 2.99
CA GLY A 17 1.76 3.68 2.31
C GLY A 17 2.64 2.60 2.94
N VAL A 18 3.91 2.93 3.19
CA VAL A 18 4.84 2.02 3.89
C VAL A 18 4.28 1.62 5.25
N MET A 19 3.81 2.59 6.05
CA MET A 19 3.24 2.34 7.38
C MET A 19 1.93 1.55 7.31
N MET A 20 1.09 1.81 6.32
CA MET A 20 -0.14 1.05 6.10
C MET A 20 0.15 -0.42 5.83
N HIS A 21 1.08 -0.72 4.94
CA HIS A 21 1.45 -2.10 4.65
C HIS A 21 2.15 -2.81 5.82
N GLU A 22 2.97 -2.11 6.59
CA GLU A 22 3.56 -2.64 7.83
C GLU A 22 2.47 -3.03 8.84
N GLN A 23 1.52 -2.13 9.11
CA GLN A 23 0.41 -2.43 10.02
C GLN A 23 -0.47 -3.58 9.52
N MET A 24 -0.70 -3.66 8.21
CA MET A 24 -1.43 -4.79 7.61
C MET A 24 -0.67 -6.10 7.77
N ALA A 25 0.65 -6.08 7.59
CA ALA A 25 1.49 -7.27 7.81
C ALA A 25 1.42 -7.74 9.27
N ASP A 26 1.56 -6.85 10.23
CA ASP A 26 1.42 -7.15 11.66
C ASP A 26 0.03 -7.70 12.00
N TYR A 27 -1.00 -7.08 11.45
CA TYR A 27 -2.38 -7.49 11.64
C TYR A 27 -2.61 -8.93 11.17
N TYR A 28 -2.13 -9.28 9.97
CA TYR A 28 -2.25 -10.63 9.44
C TYR A 28 -1.34 -11.64 10.16
N ASP A 29 -0.17 -11.21 10.66
CA ASP A 29 0.65 -12.08 11.51
C ASP A 29 -0.07 -12.41 12.82
N PHE A 30 -0.69 -11.42 13.45
CA PHE A 30 -1.52 -11.62 14.65
C PHE A 30 -2.65 -12.63 14.41
N LEU A 31 -3.28 -12.58 13.23
CA LEU A 31 -4.33 -13.50 12.80
C LEU A 31 -3.82 -14.88 12.37
N SER A 32 -2.51 -15.11 12.36
CA SER A 32 -1.88 -16.33 11.81
C SER A 32 -2.20 -16.58 10.34
N LEU A 33 -2.28 -15.50 9.55
CA LEU A 33 -2.52 -15.50 8.11
C LEU A 33 -1.22 -15.13 7.36
N ARG A 34 -0.25 -16.04 7.38
CA ARG A 34 1.12 -15.81 6.90
C ARG A 34 1.23 -15.36 5.44
N GLY A 35 0.41 -15.91 4.56
CA GLY A 35 0.42 -15.54 3.14
C GLY A 35 0.02 -14.08 2.94
N TYR A 36 -1.02 -13.62 3.63
CA TYR A 36 -1.45 -12.22 3.59
C TYR A 36 -0.41 -11.29 4.22
N LYS A 37 0.23 -11.69 5.34
CA LYS A 37 1.38 -10.98 5.91
C LYS A 37 2.46 -10.76 4.86
N ARG A 38 2.94 -11.84 4.21
CA ARG A 38 4.01 -11.78 3.20
C ARG A 38 3.67 -10.91 2.01
N MET A 39 2.42 -10.92 1.60
CA MET A 39 1.92 -10.04 0.55
C MET A 39 2.12 -8.56 0.92
N HIS A 40 1.73 -8.15 2.12
CA HIS A 40 1.89 -6.77 2.55
C HIS A 40 3.35 -6.40 2.84
N GLU A 41 4.17 -7.30 3.35
CA GLU A 41 5.63 -7.11 3.44
C GLU A 41 6.26 -6.81 2.06
N TYR A 42 5.80 -7.50 1.00
CA TYR A 42 6.26 -7.23 -0.36
C TYR A 42 5.85 -5.82 -0.83
N HIS A 43 4.59 -5.43 -0.65
CA HIS A 43 4.12 -4.10 -1.04
C HIS A 43 4.81 -2.99 -0.25
N MET A 44 5.04 -3.18 1.05
CA MET A 44 5.86 -2.26 1.85
C MET A 44 7.24 -2.03 1.22
N HIS A 45 7.91 -3.09 0.77
CA HIS A 45 9.19 -2.97 0.07
C HIS A 45 9.09 -2.23 -1.26
N CYS A 46 7.99 -2.43 -2.01
CA CYS A 46 7.74 -1.70 -3.25
C CYS A 46 7.56 -0.21 -2.99
N GLU A 47 6.76 0.16 -1.99
CA GLU A 47 6.57 1.55 -1.57
C GLU A 47 7.89 2.21 -1.13
N MET A 48 8.70 1.53 -0.30
CA MET A 48 10.03 2.03 0.09
C MET A 48 10.95 2.26 -1.12
N LYS A 49 10.91 1.37 -2.12
CA LYS A 49 11.67 1.57 -3.36
C LYS A 49 11.19 2.79 -4.13
N SER A 50 9.88 3.00 -4.21
CA SER A 50 9.26 4.14 -4.90
C SER A 50 9.59 5.44 -4.20
N LEU A 51 9.50 5.50 -2.87
CA LEU A 51 9.92 6.64 -2.06
C LEU A 51 11.40 7.01 -2.30
N ARG A 52 12.30 6.02 -2.28
CA ARG A 52 13.72 6.25 -2.58
C ARG A 52 13.96 6.75 -4.00
N LYS A 53 13.21 6.25 -4.99
CA LYS A 53 13.27 6.72 -6.37
C LYS A 53 12.80 8.18 -6.48
N LEU A 54 11.74 8.55 -5.74
CA LEU A 54 11.21 9.91 -5.67
C LEU A 54 12.26 10.87 -5.09
N HIS A 55 12.79 10.56 -3.90
CA HIS A 55 13.79 11.39 -3.23
C HIS A 55 15.08 11.54 -4.07
N ARG A 56 15.59 10.45 -4.61
CA ARG A 56 16.78 10.47 -5.47
C ARG A 56 16.57 11.33 -6.72
N TYR A 57 15.39 11.24 -7.34
CA TYR A 57 15.04 12.07 -8.48
C TYR A 57 15.05 13.55 -8.08
N PHE A 58 14.38 13.91 -6.97
CA PHE A 58 14.28 15.29 -6.49
C PHE A 58 15.66 15.87 -6.18
N ILE A 59 16.49 15.13 -5.44
CA ILE A 59 17.85 15.54 -5.11
C ILE A 59 18.68 15.81 -6.36
N ASN A 60 18.66 14.88 -7.32
CA ASN A 60 19.48 14.98 -8.52
C ASN A 60 19.00 16.05 -9.51
N HIS A 61 17.71 16.31 -9.56
CA HIS A 61 17.12 17.24 -10.52
C HIS A 61 17.05 18.67 -9.99
N PHE A 62 16.72 18.85 -8.72
CA PHE A 62 16.54 20.15 -8.09
C PHE A 62 17.69 20.54 -7.15
N ASN A 63 18.64 19.65 -6.90
CA ASN A 63 19.77 19.84 -5.98
C ASN A 63 19.33 20.28 -4.57
N ARG A 64 18.22 19.70 -4.08
CA ARG A 64 17.59 19.98 -2.78
C ARG A 64 17.13 18.68 -2.13
N LEU A 65 16.92 18.69 -0.82
CA LEU A 65 16.27 17.61 -0.09
C LEU A 65 14.75 17.80 -0.15
N VAL A 66 14.01 16.69 -0.19
CA VAL A 66 12.57 16.71 0.07
C VAL A 66 12.37 17.00 1.55
N GLU A 67 11.57 18.02 1.85
CA GLU A 67 11.16 18.29 3.23
C GLU A 67 10.12 17.25 3.65
N GLU A 68 10.35 16.60 4.79
CA GLU A 68 9.44 15.61 5.33
C GLU A 68 8.59 16.23 6.43
N ASP A 69 7.27 16.05 6.34
CA ASP A 69 6.33 16.38 7.41
C ASP A 69 6.12 15.18 8.34
N SER A 70 5.60 15.45 9.52
CA SER A 70 5.02 14.41 10.36
C SER A 70 3.85 13.77 9.62
N PHE A 71 3.84 12.44 9.53
CA PHE A 71 2.75 11.69 8.91
C PHE A 71 1.75 11.19 9.97
N GLU A 72 0.50 11.11 9.55
CA GLU A 72 -0.56 10.51 10.39
C GLU A 72 -0.46 8.98 10.35
N ASN A 73 -0.69 8.37 11.51
CA ASN A 73 -0.81 6.91 11.58
C ASN A 73 -2.01 6.46 10.72
N PRO A 74 -1.85 5.51 9.79
CA PRO A 74 -2.95 5.03 8.93
C PRO A 74 -4.09 4.34 9.69
N ASP A 75 -3.93 4.02 10.97
CA ASP A 75 -4.96 3.47 11.87
C ASP A 75 -5.73 2.27 11.27
N ILE A 76 -4.97 1.30 10.79
CA ILE A 76 -5.53 0.10 10.13
C ILE A 76 -6.09 -0.89 11.16
N ILE A 77 -5.37 -1.07 12.27
CA ILE A 77 -5.75 -2.02 13.31
C ILE A 77 -6.81 -1.38 14.21
N PRO A 78 -8.01 -1.96 14.31
CA PRO A 78 -9.02 -1.44 15.20
C PRO A 78 -8.49 -1.33 16.66
N SER A 79 -8.71 -0.19 17.30
CA SER A 79 -8.18 0.08 18.65
C SER A 79 -8.60 -0.95 19.70
N SER A 80 -9.77 -1.57 19.53
CA SER A 80 -10.26 -2.67 20.38
C SER A 80 -9.36 -3.91 20.34
N TRP A 81 -8.62 -4.12 19.24
CA TRP A 81 -7.79 -5.30 19.02
C TRP A 81 -6.50 -5.30 19.82
N TYR A 82 -6.00 -4.17 20.23
CA TYR A 82 -4.83 -4.07 21.11
C TYR A 82 -5.03 -4.74 22.49
N ARG A 83 -6.28 -5.13 22.80
CA ARG A 83 -6.63 -5.86 24.04
C ARG A 83 -6.80 -7.35 23.82
N TYR A 84 -6.80 -7.83 22.58
CA TYR A 84 -6.97 -9.23 22.24
C TYR A 84 -5.64 -9.97 22.28
N THR A 85 -5.72 -11.26 22.62
CA THR A 85 -4.63 -12.21 22.42
C THR A 85 -4.92 -13.07 21.18
N ARG A 86 -3.92 -13.79 20.66
CA ARG A 86 -4.13 -14.71 19.53
C ARG A 86 -5.19 -15.79 19.80
N GLN A 87 -5.41 -16.13 21.05
CA GLN A 87 -6.42 -17.11 21.48
C GLN A 87 -7.85 -16.58 21.35
N ASP A 88 -8.03 -15.27 21.38
CA ASP A 88 -9.34 -14.63 21.22
C ASP A 88 -9.80 -14.54 19.76
N VAL A 89 -8.93 -14.92 18.82
CA VAL A 89 -9.17 -14.80 17.37
C VAL A 89 -9.90 -16.03 16.84
N ASP A 90 -11.20 -15.91 16.63
CA ASP A 90 -12.01 -16.93 16.01
C ASP A 90 -12.03 -16.85 14.45
N ILE A 91 -12.70 -17.79 13.82
CA ILE A 91 -12.85 -17.86 12.36
C ILE A 91 -13.58 -16.65 11.79
N ASN A 92 -14.62 -16.16 12.46
CA ASN A 92 -15.40 -15.01 11.99
C ASN A 92 -14.57 -13.73 12.08
N THR A 93 -13.76 -13.60 13.10
CA THR A 93 -12.80 -12.51 13.25
C THR A 93 -11.78 -12.49 12.09
N LYS A 94 -11.22 -13.65 11.73
CA LYS A 94 -10.31 -13.76 10.57
C LYS A 94 -11.00 -13.38 9.26
N ARG A 95 -12.23 -13.87 9.05
CA ARG A 95 -13.04 -13.56 7.87
C ARG A 95 -13.30 -12.05 7.75
N SER A 96 -13.76 -11.43 8.83
CA SER A 96 -14.01 -9.99 8.89
C SER A 96 -12.74 -9.17 8.66
N ALA A 97 -11.63 -9.59 9.24
CA ALA A 97 -10.34 -8.93 9.07
C ALA A 97 -9.83 -8.95 7.63
N VAL A 98 -9.91 -10.11 6.96
CA VAL A 98 -9.52 -10.22 5.55
C VAL A 98 -10.41 -9.34 4.67
N LYS A 99 -11.73 -9.32 4.93
CA LYS A 99 -12.65 -8.45 4.21
C LYS A 99 -12.27 -6.97 4.38
N THR A 100 -12.18 -6.51 5.62
CA THR A 100 -11.83 -5.11 5.92
C THR A 100 -10.46 -4.74 5.36
N GLY A 101 -9.49 -5.63 5.48
CA GLY A 101 -8.15 -5.38 4.98
C GLY A 101 -8.08 -5.22 3.47
N ILE A 102 -8.71 -6.10 2.71
CA ILE A 102 -8.71 -6.00 1.25
C ILE A 102 -9.49 -4.77 0.75
N GLU A 103 -10.61 -4.41 1.41
CA GLU A 103 -11.38 -3.21 1.09
C GLU A 103 -10.54 -1.93 1.36
N LYS A 104 -9.84 -1.86 2.48
CA LYS A 104 -8.92 -0.75 2.81
C LYS A 104 -7.77 -0.66 1.81
N TRP A 105 -7.20 -1.78 1.41
CA TRP A 105 -6.12 -1.77 0.43
C TRP A 105 -6.60 -1.26 -0.93
N VAL A 106 -7.74 -1.73 -1.43
CA VAL A 106 -8.32 -1.22 -2.69
C VAL A 106 -8.56 0.29 -2.60
N SER A 107 -9.15 0.77 -1.50
CA SER A 107 -9.37 2.20 -1.28
C SER A 107 -8.06 3.01 -1.28
N TRP A 108 -7.04 2.48 -0.62
CA TRP A 108 -5.71 3.10 -0.60
C TRP A 108 -5.10 3.25 -2.00
N GLU A 109 -5.15 2.20 -2.82
CA GLU A 109 -4.62 2.26 -4.19
C GLU A 109 -5.41 3.23 -5.08
N GLU A 110 -6.72 3.34 -4.88
CA GLU A 110 -7.57 4.32 -5.57
C GLU A 110 -7.21 5.76 -5.18
N GLU A 111 -7.01 6.02 -3.89
CA GLU A 111 -6.57 7.33 -3.36
C GLU A 111 -5.17 7.67 -3.88
N THR A 112 -4.24 6.72 -3.84
CA THR A 112 -2.86 6.87 -4.33
C THR A 112 -2.83 7.21 -5.81
N LYS A 113 -3.60 6.49 -6.63
CA LYS A 113 -3.72 6.78 -8.06
C LYS A 113 -4.24 8.19 -8.30
N SER A 114 -5.32 8.56 -7.63
CA SER A 114 -5.95 9.89 -7.75
C SER A 114 -4.97 11.01 -7.37
N LEU A 115 -4.21 10.82 -6.29
CA LEU A 115 -3.19 11.76 -5.87
C LEU A 115 -2.08 11.91 -6.92
N TYR A 116 -1.55 10.80 -7.43
CA TYR A 116 -0.48 10.86 -8.43
C TYR A 116 -0.94 11.50 -9.74
N GLU A 117 -2.15 11.22 -10.19
CA GLU A 117 -2.76 11.87 -11.37
C GLU A 117 -2.92 13.39 -11.16
N LYS A 118 -3.37 13.81 -9.98
CA LYS A 118 -3.44 15.24 -9.59
C LYS A 118 -2.05 15.88 -9.64
N MET A 119 -1.05 15.27 -9.00
CA MET A 119 0.32 15.81 -8.95
C MET A 119 0.99 15.85 -10.33
N TYR A 120 0.70 14.87 -11.17
CA TYR A 120 1.11 14.91 -12.58
C TYR A 120 0.54 16.15 -13.30
N GLY A 121 -0.75 16.41 -13.15
CA GLY A 121 -1.41 17.58 -13.75
C GLY A 121 -0.84 18.91 -13.23
N GLU A 122 -0.58 19.03 -11.93
CA GLU A 122 0.05 20.20 -11.32
C GLU A 122 1.45 20.47 -11.91
N LEU A 123 2.30 19.43 -11.99
CA LEU A 123 3.64 19.55 -12.57
C LEU A 123 3.59 19.95 -14.04
N MET A 124 2.67 19.40 -14.81
CA MET A 124 2.47 19.81 -16.21
C MET A 124 2.04 21.27 -16.32
N SER A 125 1.17 21.74 -15.43
CA SER A 125 0.66 23.12 -15.45
C SER A 125 1.73 24.18 -15.15
N ILE A 126 2.75 23.84 -14.37
CA ILE A 126 3.88 24.72 -14.04
C ILE A 126 5.10 24.53 -14.98
N GLY A 127 4.97 23.66 -16.00
CA GLY A 127 6.01 23.44 -16.99
C GLY A 127 7.09 22.42 -16.61
N GLU A 128 6.94 21.73 -15.48
CA GLU A 128 7.88 20.71 -14.99
C GLU A 128 7.67 19.33 -15.64
N VAL A 129 7.80 19.31 -16.97
CA VAL A 129 7.51 18.14 -17.81
C VAL A 129 8.36 16.92 -17.44
N ALA A 130 9.63 17.12 -17.05
CA ALA A 130 10.52 16.02 -16.70
C ALA A 130 10.09 15.38 -15.36
N ALA A 131 9.69 16.18 -14.39
CA ALA A 131 9.15 15.72 -13.11
C ALA A 131 7.79 15.01 -13.32
N ALA A 132 6.89 15.56 -14.13
CA ALA A 132 5.62 14.93 -14.48
C ALA A 132 5.82 13.54 -15.10
N LYS A 133 6.76 13.39 -16.05
CA LYS A 133 7.11 12.07 -16.62
C LYS A 133 7.60 11.09 -15.58
N LYS A 134 8.29 11.57 -14.53
CA LYS A 134 8.71 10.71 -13.42
C LYS A 134 7.52 10.20 -12.64
N ILE A 135 6.54 11.07 -12.34
CA ILE A 135 5.30 10.66 -11.65
C ILE A 135 4.47 9.71 -12.52
N CYS A 136 4.47 9.85 -13.83
CA CYS A 136 3.80 8.91 -14.74
C CYS A 136 4.25 7.45 -14.56
N CYS A 137 5.51 7.20 -14.19
CA CYS A 137 5.99 5.86 -13.87
C CYS A 137 5.30 5.31 -12.60
N PHE A 138 5.12 6.15 -11.58
CA PHE A 138 4.42 5.74 -10.35
C PHE A 138 2.91 5.52 -10.59
N ILE A 139 2.27 6.32 -11.48
CA ILE A 139 0.88 6.08 -11.89
C ILE A 139 0.74 4.71 -12.54
N HIS A 140 1.70 4.31 -13.37
CA HIS A 140 1.68 2.98 -13.99
C HIS A 140 1.83 1.86 -12.96
N ASP A 141 2.76 2.02 -12.01
CA ASP A 141 3.00 1.03 -10.96
C ASP A 141 1.73 0.85 -10.08
N VAL A 142 1.13 1.96 -9.61
CA VAL A 142 -0.10 1.90 -8.79
C VAL A 142 -1.31 1.37 -9.58
N ASP A 143 -1.41 1.63 -10.89
CA ASP A 143 -2.48 1.07 -11.73
C ASP A 143 -2.39 -0.46 -11.82
N CYS A 144 -1.17 -1.01 -11.86
CA CYS A 144 -0.95 -2.45 -11.80
C CYS A 144 -1.33 -3.04 -10.42
N GLU A 145 -0.95 -2.37 -9.34
CA GLU A 145 -1.28 -2.80 -7.97
C GLU A 145 -2.78 -2.74 -7.69
N LEU A 146 -3.44 -1.66 -8.11
CA LEU A 146 -4.89 -1.51 -8.00
C LEU A 146 -5.67 -2.61 -8.75
N LYS A 147 -5.23 -2.95 -9.97
CA LYS A 147 -5.83 -4.06 -10.73
C LYS A 147 -5.70 -5.38 -9.99
N TRP A 148 -4.55 -5.62 -9.38
CA TRP A 148 -4.32 -6.83 -8.61
C TRP A 148 -5.13 -6.86 -7.31
N ALA A 149 -5.18 -5.76 -6.56
CA ALA A 149 -5.99 -5.62 -5.35
C ALA A 149 -7.48 -5.84 -5.63
N ARG A 150 -8.02 -5.20 -6.68
CA ARG A 150 -9.42 -5.37 -7.12
C ARG A 150 -9.73 -6.80 -7.53
N ARG A 151 -8.81 -7.48 -8.23
CA ARG A 151 -8.98 -8.88 -8.60
C ARG A 151 -9.04 -9.76 -7.36
N LYS A 152 -8.14 -9.58 -6.41
CA LYS A 152 -8.15 -10.30 -5.12
C LYS A 152 -9.43 -10.05 -4.33
N HIS A 153 -9.89 -8.81 -4.29
CA HIS A 153 -11.16 -8.45 -3.67
C HIS A 153 -12.34 -9.18 -4.32
N LEU A 154 -12.41 -9.17 -5.65
CA LEU A 154 -13.46 -9.88 -6.40
C LEU A 154 -13.45 -11.38 -6.12
N ASP A 155 -12.29 -12.03 -6.14
CA ASP A 155 -12.15 -13.46 -5.86
C ASP A 155 -12.65 -13.80 -4.44
N LEU A 156 -12.34 -12.96 -3.45
CA LEU A 156 -12.83 -13.12 -2.08
C LEU A 156 -14.35 -12.90 -1.97
N MET A 157 -14.88 -11.89 -2.67
CA MET A 157 -16.33 -11.62 -2.72
C MET A 157 -17.10 -12.79 -3.32
N VAL A 158 -16.64 -13.35 -4.44
CA VAL A 158 -17.28 -14.49 -5.11
C VAL A 158 -17.31 -15.73 -4.22
N SER A 159 -16.29 -15.91 -3.38
CA SER A 159 -16.23 -16.99 -2.39
C SER A 159 -17.02 -16.71 -1.12
N ASP A 160 -17.72 -15.57 -1.05
CA ASP A 160 -18.37 -15.04 0.17
C ASP A 160 -17.39 -14.98 1.36
N TYR A 161 -16.13 -14.66 1.10
CA TYR A 161 -15.07 -14.65 2.11
C TYR A 161 -15.01 -15.94 2.94
N SER A 162 -15.27 -17.09 2.31
CA SER A 162 -15.26 -18.36 3.01
C SER A 162 -13.89 -18.64 3.63
N ILE A 163 -13.86 -19.17 4.85
CA ILE A 163 -12.61 -19.44 5.54
C ILE A 163 -11.72 -20.45 4.79
N GLY A 164 -12.36 -21.43 4.13
CA GLY A 164 -11.63 -22.40 3.32
C GLY A 164 -10.90 -21.74 2.15
N TYR A 165 -11.54 -20.78 1.48
CA TYR A 165 -10.91 -20.01 0.41
C TYR A 165 -9.79 -19.10 0.95
N ILE A 166 -10.04 -18.40 2.07
CA ILE A 166 -9.05 -17.54 2.72
C ILE A 166 -7.78 -18.34 3.08
N LEU A 167 -7.95 -19.50 3.71
CA LEU A 167 -6.82 -20.35 4.09
C LEU A 167 -6.13 -20.99 2.88
N GLY A 168 -6.87 -21.36 1.83
CA GLY A 168 -6.28 -21.86 0.59
C GLY A 168 -5.49 -20.79 -0.16
N CYS A 169 -5.95 -19.55 -0.17
CA CYS A 169 -5.24 -18.45 -0.80
C CYS A 169 -3.91 -18.11 -0.13
N GLN A 170 -3.77 -18.29 1.18
CA GLN A 170 -2.54 -17.91 1.88
C GLN A 170 -1.33 -18.74 1.46
N ASP A 171 -1.50 -20.01 1.09
CA ASP A 171 -0.39 -20.84 0.62
C ASP A 171 0.12 -20.32 -0.72
N HIS A 172 -0.80 -19.99 -1.66
CA HIS A 172 -0.43 -19.36 -2.92
C HIS A 172 0.24 -17.99 -2.76
N LEU A 173 -0.22 -17.18 -1.81
CA LEU A 173 0.39 -15.88 -1.51
C LEU A 173 1.79 -16.04 -0.90
N HIS A 174 2.00 -17.08 -0.09
CA HIS A 174 3.31 -17.38 0.46
C HIS A 174 4.28 -17.81 -0.64
N ASP A 175 3.90 -18.74 -1.50
CA ASP A 175 4.72 -19.22 -2.61
C ASP A 175 5.06 -18.09 -3.58
N TRP A 176 4.07 -17.27 -3.93
CA TRP A 176 4.27 -16.07 -4.75
C TRP A 176 5.29 -15.09 -4.14
N TYR A 177 5.23 -14.86 -2.81
CA TYR A 177 6.19 -14.02 -2.12
C TYR A 177 7.60 -14.59 -2.21
N MET A 178 7.77 -15.89 -1.99
CA MET A 178 9.08 -16.54 -2.06
C MET A 178 9.70 -16.43 -3.46
N GLU A 179 8.89 -16.50 -4.52
CA GLU A 179 9.36 -16.25 -5.90
C GLU A 179 9.83 -14.81 -6.12
N LYS A 180 9.17 -13.81 -5.50
CA LYS A 180 9.46 -12.39 -5.72
C LYS A 180 10.65 -11.89 -4.92
N MET A 181 10.91 -12.48 -3.76
CA MET A 181 11.94 -12.05 -2.82
C MET A 181 13.21 -12.92 -2.84
N GLY A 182 13.14 -14.12 -3.41
CA GLY A 182 14.30 -15.02 -3.63
C GLY A 182 15.07 -14.64 -4.86
#